data_4fd9b96c9630d36c388e5ea9195edff9
#
_entry.id   4fd9b96c9630d36c388e5ea9195edff9
#
_cell.length_a   1.000
_cell.length_b   1.000
_cell.length_c   1.000
_cell.angle_alpha   90.00
_cell.angle_beta   90.00
_cell.angle_gamma   90.00
#
_symmetry.space_group_name_H-M   'P 1'
#
loop_
_entity.id
_entity.type
_entity.pdbx_description
1 polymer ?
#
loop_
_entity_poly.entity_id
_entity_poly.type
_entity_poly.pdbx_seq_one_letter_code
_entity_poly.pdbx_strand_id
1 'polypeptide(L)'
;MKIIQISDSHIGHWTDATSGIDVRRNFEFILKKIESEKPSFIIHSGDICFDIPEISIYKWVKEKLDSIQIPYSLIAGNHDDTSMVCQIFDQKHQNKECYFDKIIENKKLLFLDTANGDMSDTQYDWLTDQLSQSEISAIFMHHAPIKMGVPFMDQNYSFKSMEKFCIIIEQYSKPIQIFCGHYHNARSVTRKNMEVHICPSTFYELNDFSDKFGMSSDKIGYRIIEIDDQNNVKTTLKYFNGFTNPLIA
;
A
#
# COMPACT_ATOMS: atom_id res chain seq x y z
N MET A 1 -15.45 -1.08 -11.78
CA MET A 1 -14.21 -0.33 -11.52
C MET A 1 -13.02 -1.28 -11.44
N LYS A 2 -11.90 -0.98 -12.09
CA LYS A 2 -10.65 -1.76 -11.99
C LYS A 2 -9.53 -0.89 -11.43
N ILE A 3 -8.99 -1.27 -10.28
CA ILE A 3 -7.88 -0.60 -9.60
C ILE A 3 -6.65 -1.52 -9.67
N ILE A 4 -5.46 -0.92 -9.77
CA ILE A 4 -4.21 -1.64 -9.49
C ILE A 4 -3.56 -1.04 -8.26
N GLN A 5 -3.25 -1.91 -7.30
CA GLN A 5 -2.45 -1.58 -6.12
C GLN A 5 -1.01 -2.02 -6.36
N ILE A 6 -0.08 -1.08 -6.14
CA ILE A 6 1.36 -1.31 -5.99
C ILE A 6 1.77 -0.88 -4.58
N SER A 7 2.88 -1.41 -4.08
CA SER A 7 3.37 -1.12 -2.73
C SER A 7 4.86 -1.36 -2.62
N ASP A 8 5.46 -0.81 -1.56
CA ASP A 8 6.79 -1.16 -1.09
C ASP A 8 7.84 -1.08 -2.23
N SER A 9 7.92 0.11 -2.85
CA SER A 9 8.83 0.32 -3.99
C SER A 9 10.27 0.54 -3.57
N HIS A 10 10.49 1.03 -2.36
CA HIS A 10 11.79 1.26 -1.75
C HIS A 10 12.81 1.89 -2.70
N ILE A 11 12.40 2.97 -3.36
CA ILE A 11 13.27 3.71 -4.27
C ILE A 11 14.37 4.39 -3.46
N GLY A 12 15.62 3.96 -3.69
CA GLY A 12 16.79 4.54 -3.06
C GLY A 12 17.31 5.78 -3.80
N HIS A 13 18.23 6.51 -3.15
CA HIS A 13 19.06 7.48 -3.84
C HIS A 13 19.88 6.78 -4.94
N TRP A 14 20.37 7.54 -5.94
CA TRP A 14 21.11 6.96 -7.07
C TRP A 14 22.39 6.22 -6.67
N THR A 15 22.93 6.50 -5.48
CA THR A 15 24.12 5.86 -4.93
C THR A 15 23.83 4.70 -3.97
N ASP A 16 22.55 4.45 -3.65
CA ASP A 16 22.19 3.40 -2.70
C ASP A 16 22.28 2.02 -3.34
N ALA A 17 22.80 1.09 -2.55
CA ALA A 17 22.94 -0.29 -2.99
C ALA A 17 21.60 -1.03 -3.13
N THR A 18 20.55 -0.55 -2.43
CA THR A 18 19.19 -1.14 -2.42
C THR A 18 19.18 -2.67 -2.40
N SER A 19 20.03 -3.25 -1.51
CA SER A 19 20.20 -4.71 -1.36
C SER A 19 20.57 -5.44 -2.68
N GLY A 20 21.26 -4.78 -3.61
CA GLY A 20 21.60 -5.33 -4.92
C GLY A 20 20.45 -5.40 -5.93
N ILE A 21 19.32 -4.76 -5.65
CA ILE A 21 18.14 -4.76 -6.52
C ILE A 21 18.04 -3.44 -7.28
N ASP A 22 17.72 -3.52 -8.57
CA ASP A 22 17.45 -2.35 -9.41
C ASP A 22 15.99 -1.89 -9.23
N VAL A 23 15.73 -1.22 -8.12
CA VAL A 23 14.38 -0.79 -7.70
C VAL A 23 13.72 0.15 -8.71
N ARG A 24 14.51 1.00 -9.38
CA ARG A 24 13.99 1.94 -10.37
C ARG A 24 13.52 1.22 -11.62
N ARG A 25 14.33 0.26 -12.10
CA ARG A 25 13.95 -0.59 -13.23
C ARG A 25 12.75 -1.47 -12.90
N ASN A 26 12.69 -2.02 -11.68
CA ASN A 26 11.53 -2.75 -11.20
C ASN A 26 10.26 -1.88 -11.29
N PHE A 27 10.32 -0.67 -10.74
CA PHE A 27 9.19 0.24 -10.72
C PHE A 27 8.73 0.62 -12.13
N GLU A 28 9.65 1.03 -13.02
CA GLU A 28 9.34 1.35 -14.42
C GLU A 28 8.76 0.14 -15.18
N PHE A 29 9.29 -1.04 -14.95
CA PHE A 29 8.77 -2.28 -15.54
C PHE A 29 7.34 -2.58 -15.08
N ILE A 30 7.07 -2.45 -13.78
CA ILE A 30 5.72 -2.64 -13.23
C ILE A 30 4.75 -1.62 -13.82
N LEU A 31 5.11 -0.33 -13.90
CA LEU A 31 4.26 0.70 -14.51
C LEU A 31 3.92 0.36 -15.97
N LYS A 32 4.90 -0.11 -16.76
CA LYS A 32 4.65 -0.56 -18.14
C LYS A 32 3.69 -1.76 -18.21
N LYS A 33 3.72 -2.67 -17.23
CA LYS A 33 2.74 -3.78 -17.16
C LYS A 33 1.34 -3.27 -16.81
N ILE A 34 1.27 -2.29 -15.89
CA ILE A 34 0.01 -1.66 -15.47
C ILE A 34 -0.70 -0.97 -16.64
N GLU A 35 0.04 -0.26 -17.51
CA GLU A 35 -0.55 0.37 -18.70
C GLU A 35 -1.31 -0.64 -19.58
N SER A 36 -0.76 -1.86 -19.72
CA SER A 36 -1.40 -2.91 -20.51
C SER A 36 -2.69 -3.47 -19.89
N GLU A 37 -2.84 -3.34 -18.57
CA GLU A 37 -4.04 -3.74 -17.83
C GLU A 37 -5.19 -2.75 -17.97
N LYS A 38 -4.92 -1.50 -18.37
CA LYS A 38 -5.89 -0.40 -18.55
C LYS A 38 -6.79 -0.20 -17.31
N PRO A 39 -6.24 0.01 -16.12
CA PRO A 39 -7.06 0.26 -14.93
C PRO A 39 -7.70 1.64 -14.97
N SER A 40 -8.79 1.81 -14.22
CA SER A 40 -9.39 3.12 -13.97
C SER A 40 -8.55 3.96 -13.00
N PHE A 41 -7.77 3.31 -12.13
CA PHE A 41 -7.05 3.97 -11.05
C PHE A 41 -5.86 3.15 -10.55
N ILE A 42 -4.83 3.84 -10.06
CA ILE A 42 -3.66 3.23 -9.41
C ILE A 42 -3.57 3.70 -7.96
N ILE A 43 -3.22 2.79 -7.06
CA ILE A 43 -2.96 3.09 -5.65
C ILE A 43 -1.56 2.59 -5.30
N HIS A 44 -0.72 3.48 -4.75
CA HIS A 44 0.53 3.10 -4.13
C HIS A 44 0.35 3.11 -2.60
N SER A 45 0.46 1.95 -1.98
CA SER A 45 0.12 1.77 -0.57
C SER A 45 1.31 1.87 0.39
N GLY A 46 2.26 2.78 0.10
CA GLY A 46 3.33 3.18 1.02
C GLY A 46 4.67 2.49 0.78
N ASP A 47 5.66 2.91 1.55
CA ASP A 47 7.08 2.56 1.43
C ASP A 47 7.62 2.86 0.03
N ILE A 48 7.53 4.15 -0.33
CA ILE A 48 8.03 4.69 -1.58
C ILE A 48 9.56 4.79 -1.53
N CYS A 49 10.10 5.28 -0.39
CA CYS A 49 11.54 5.45 -0.18
C CYS A 49 12.18 4.20 0.44
N PHE A 50 13.47 3.97 0.14
CA PHE A 50 14.22 2.82 0.65
C PHE A 50 14.62 2.99 2.12
N ASP A 51 15.25 4.10 2.47
CA ASP A 51 15.78 4.35 3.81
C ASP A 51 15.38 5.75 4.29
N ILE A 52 15.98 6.79 3.75
CA ILE A 52 15.70 8.17 4.13
C ILE A 52 14.76 8.82 3.12
N PRO A 53 13.63 9.40 3.58
CA PRO A 53 12.72 10.13 2.70
C PRO A 53 13.41 11.33 2.04
N GLU A 54 13.37 11.39 0.71
CA GLU A 54 13.94 12.50 -0.07
C GLU A 54 12.96 13.05 -1.10
N ILE A 55 12.86 14.37 -1.17
CA ILE A 55 12.01 15.06 -2.17
C ILE A 55 12.35 14.64 -3.61
N SER A 56 13.62 14.38 -3.89
CA SER A 56 14.09 13.94 -5.21
C SER A 56 13.50 12.59 -5.62
N ILE A 57 13.36 11.66 -4.67
CA ILE A 57 12.75 10.33 -4.86
C ILE A 57 11.25 10.50 -5.17
N TYR A 58 10.52 11.22 -4.34
CA TYR A 58 9.09 11.46 -4.55
C TYR A 58 8.78 12.16 -5.88
N LYS A 59 9.61 13.15 -6.27
CA LYS A 59 9.48 13.82 -7.58
C LYS A 59 9.71 12.84 -8.73
N TRP A 60 10.70 11.96 -8.63
CA TRP A 60 10.97 10.94 -9.64
C TRP A 60 9.79 9.95 -9.74
N VAL A 61 9.26 9.46 -8.62
CA VAL A 61 8.09 8.56 -8.62
C VAL A 61 6.87 9.26 -9.21
N LYS A 62 6.65 10.55 -8.85
CA LYS A 62 5.57 11.34 -9.44
C LYS A 62 5.71 11.47 -10.95
N GLU A 63 6.89 11.81 -11.46
CA GLU A 63 7.16 11.90 -12.91
C GLU A 63 6.80 10.59 -13.62
N LYS A 64 7.18 9.43 -13.04
CA LYS A 64 6.87 8.13 -13.64
C LYS A 64 5.37 7.81 -13.61
N LEU A 65 4.68 8.09 -12.52
CA LEU A 65 3.23 7.91 -12.43
C LEU A 65 2.47 8.86 -13.36
N ASP A 66 2.88 10.12 -13.45
CA ASP A 66 2.26 11.11 -14.36
C ASP A 66 2.43 10.69 -15.84
N SER A 67 3.56 10.06 -16.18
CA SER A 67 3.87 9.67 -17.56
C SER A 67 2.90 8.65 -18.15
N ILE A 68 2.30 7.79 -17.33
CA ILE A 68 1.35 6.76 -17.78
C ILE A 68 -0.10 7.27 -17.91
N GLN A 69 -0.38 8.51 -17.50
CA GLN A 69 -1.68 9.19 -17.65
C GLN A 69 -2.88 8.43 -17.07
N ILE A 70 -2.65 7.61 -16.05
CA ILE A 70 -3.71 6.93 -15.30
C ILE A 70 -3.85 7.65 -13.94
N PRO A 71 -5.07 8.03 -13.52
CA PRO A 71 -5.26 8.66 -12.22
C PRO A 71 -4.75 7.79 -11.07
N TYR A 72 -4.17 8.40 -10.05
CA TYR A 72 -3.62 7.66 -8.92
C TYR A 72 -3.80 8.38 -7.57
N SER A 73 -3.58 7.66 -6.49
CA SER A 73 -3.36 8.17 -5.14
C SER A 73 -2.30 7.34 -4.42
N LEU A 74 -1.66 7.96 -3.42
CA LEU A 74 -0.66 7.32 -2.59
C LEU A 74 -1.02 7.50 -1.13
N ILE A 75 -0.53 6.59 -0.29
CA ILE A 75 -0.42 6.76 1.16
C ILE A 75 1.05 6.58 1.54
N ALA A 76 1.45 7.16 2.66
CA ALA A 76 2.79 6.97 3.20
C ALA A 76 2.91 5.62 3.90
N GLY A 77 4.09 4.97 3.82
CA GLY A 77 4.50 3.87 4.65
C GLY A 77 5.49 4.32 5.73
N ASN A 78 6.06 3.37 6.47
CA ASN A 78 6.98 3.70 7.57
C ASN A 78 8.38 4.15 7.09
N HIS A 79 8.71 3.97 5.83
CA HIS A 79 9.91 4.51 5.18
C HIS A 79 9.67 5.89 4.52
N ASP A 80 8.48 6.48 4.68
CA ASP A 80 8.12 7.74 4.04
C ASP A 80 7.95 8.87 5.05
N ASP A 81 8.08 10.11 4.55
CA ASP A 81 7.62 11.32 5.24
C ASP A 81 6.25 11.72 4.71
N THR A 82 5.22 11.57 5.54
CA THR A 82 3.82 11.89 5.17
C THR A 82 3.66 13.32 4.65
N SER A 83 4.36 14.30 5.25
CA SER A 83 4.24 15.70 4.83
C SER A 83 4.83 15.92 3.44
N MET A 84 5.98 15.29 3.14
CA MET A 84 6.57 15.34 1.80
C MET A 84 5.69 14.63 0.76
N VAL A 85 5.13 13.46 1.10
CA VAL A 85 4.19 12.75 0.22
C VAL A 85 2.99 13.64 -0.11
N CYS A 86 2.33 14.23 0.90
CA CYS A 86 1.18 15.10 0.68
C CYS A 86 1.53 16.33 -0.16
N GLN A 87 2.68 16.96 0.10
CA GLN A 87 3.13 18.14 -0.64
C GLN A 87 3.44 17.83 -2.12
N ILE A 88 4.16 16.74 -2.39
CA ILE A 88 4.60 16.41 -3.75
C ILE A 88 3.44 15.88 -4.60
N PHE A 89 2.55 15.08 -4.02
CA PHE A 89 1.43 14.47 -4.73
C PHE A 89 0.11 15.25 -4.60
N ASP A 90 0.18 16.48 -4.07
CA ASP A 90 -0.96 17.40 -3.94
C ASP A 90 -2.15 16.75 -3.22
N GLN A 91 -1.86 16.07 -2.11
CA GLN A 91 -2.87 15.43 -1.29
C GLN A 91 -3.20 16.26 -0.06
N LYS A 92 -4.47 16.23 0.34
CA LYS A 92 -4.90 16.89 1.58
C LYS A 92 -4.32 16.16 2.78
N HIS A 93 -3.80 16.91 3.74
CA HIS A 93 -3.35 16.39 5.02
C HIS A 93 -4.02 17.14 6.17
N GLN A 94 -4.21 16.45 7.28
CA GLN A 94 -4.77 16.99 8.50
C GLN A 94 -3.84 16.64 9.68
N ASN A 95 -3.44 17.64 10.48
CA ASN A 95 -2.59 17.43 11.67
C ASN A 95 -1.32 16.58 11.40
N LYS A 96 -0.67 16.75 10.25
CA LYS A 96 0.50 16.00 9.78
C LYS A 96 0.22 14.53 9.38
N GLU A 97 -1.03 14.12 9.31
CA GLU A 97 -1.46 12.83 8.78
C GLU A 97 -2.15 13.02 7.43
N CYS A 98 -1.98 12.06 6.53
CA CYS A 98 -2.55 12.05 5.18
C CYS A 98 -3.65 10.99 5.07
N TYR A 99 -4.82 11.29 5.59
CA TYR A 99 -5.99 10.42 5.42
C TYR A 99 -7.12 11.18 4.74
N PHE A 100 -7.83 10.50 3.88
CA PHE A 100 -8.88 11.09 3.06
C PHE A 100 -9.81 10.02 2.48
N ASP A 101 -10.94 10.45 1.94
CA ASP A 101 -11.79 9.63 1.10
C ASP A 101 -11.71 10.08 -0.37
N LYS A 102 -12.01 9.18 -1.26
CA LYS A 102 -12.13 9.45 -2.70
C LYS A 102 -13.27 8.64 -3.30
N ILE A 103 -14.05 9.27 -4.15
CA ILE A 103 -15.09 8.59 -4.93
C ILE A 103 -14.58 8.42 -6.36
N ILE A 104 -14.51 7.17 -6.82
CA ILE A 104 -14.09 6.78 -8.16
C ILE A 104 -15.17 5.87 -8.74
N GLU A 105 -15.72 6.21 -9.90
CA GLU A 105 -16.81 5.44 -10.53
C GLU A 105 -17.92 5.05 -9.54
N ASN A 106 -18.37 6.01 -8.71
CA ASN A 106 -19.37 5.85 -7.65
C ASN A 106 -18.97 4.89 -6.49
N LYS A 107 -17.70 4.49 -6.38
CA LYS A 107 -17.16 3.68 -5.29
C LYS A 107 -16.40 4.57 -4.31
N LYS A 108 -16.78 4.52 -3.04
CA LYS A 108 -16.10 5.27 -1.98
C LYS A 108 -14.96 4.45 -1.41
N LEU A 109 -13.76 4.99 -1.55
CA LEU A 109 -12.52 4.43 -1.05
C LEU A 109 -11.99 5.29 0.10
N LEU A 110 -11.55 4.67 1.18
CA LEU A 110 -10.86 5.35 2.28
C LEU A 110 -9.37 5.09 2.23
N PHE A 111 -8.59 6.12 2.49
CA PHE A 111 -7.14 6.09 2.58
C PHE A 111 -6.73 6.50 3.98
N LEU A 112 -6.01 5.62 4.70
CA LEU A 112 -5.61 5.82 6.08
C LEU A 112 -4.11 5.99 6.17
N ASP A 113 -3.67 6.94 6.97
CA ASP A 113 -2.25 7.13 7.29
C ASP A 113 -1.87 6.26 8.48
N THR A 114 -0.96 5.36 8.25
CA THR A 114 -0.38 4.49 9.30
C THR A 114 1.15 4.54 9.29
N ALA A 115 1.77 5.55 8.67
CA ALA A 115 3.22 5.67 8.52
C ALA A 115 3.98 5.55 9.86
N ASN A 116 3.39 6.02 10.96
CA ASN A 116 3.96 5.90 12.31
C ASN A 116 3.67 4.54 13.01
N GLY A 117 3.12 3.57 12.27
CA GLY A 117 2.68 2.29 12.81
C GLY A 117 1.42 2.37 13.66
N ASP A 118 0.71 3.50 13.64
CA ASP A 118 -0.55 3.74 14.35
C ASP A 118 -1.35 4.87 13.68
N MET A 119 -2.55 5.13 14.21
CA MET A 119 -3.44 6.23 13.80
C MET A 119 -3.72 7.13 15.00
N SER A 120 -3.87 8.44 14.77
CA SER A 120 -4.32 9.37 15.81
C SER A 120 -5.79 9.15 16.19
N ASP A 121 -6.16 9.62 17.39
CA ASP A 121 -7.58 9.60 17.80
C ASP A 121 -8.45 10.38 16.82
N THR A 122 -7.98 11.51 16.30
CA THR A 122 -8.69 12.29 15.29
C THR A 122 -8.95 11.49 14.00
N GLN A 123 -7.99 10.67 13.57
CA GLN A 123 -8.17 9.81 12.40
C GLN A 123 -9.15 8.67 12.69
N TYR A 124 -9.15 8.11 13.92
CA TYR A 124 -10.14 7.12 14.35
C TYR A 124 -11.56 7.71 14.39
N ASP A 125 -11.72 8.92 14.90
CA ASP A 125 -13.01 9.63 14.91
C ASP A 125 -13.51 9.84 13.48
N TRP A 126 -12.62 10.31 12.59
CA TRP A 126 -12.95 10.49 11.19
C TRP A 126 -13.35 9.16 10.51
N LEU A 127 -12.61 8.06 10.77
CA LEU A 127 -12.95 6.73 10.24
C LEU A 127 -14.34 6.28 10.69
N THR A 128 -14.65 6.48 11.98
CA THR A 128 -15.95 6.15 12.55
C THR A 128 -17.07 6.93 11.88
N ASP A 129 -16.87 8.22 11.65
CA ASP A 129 -17.81 9.06 10.94
C ASP A 129 -18.03 8.60 9.49
N GLN A 130 -16.96 8.26 8.76
CA GLN A 130 -17.05 7.74 7.39
C GLN A 130 -17.88 6.45 7.32
N LEU A 131 -17.63 5.52 8.24
CA LEU A 131 -18.35 4.23 8.32
C LEU A 131 -19.83 4.41 8.65
N SER A 132 -20.18 5.45 9.43
CA SER A 132 -21.57 5.73 9.80
C SER A 132 -22.39 6.39 8.70
N GLN A 133 -21.75 7.19 7.83
CA GLN A 133 -22.43 8.07 6.88
C GLN A 133 -22.63 7.44 5.49
N SER A 134 -21.82 6.47 5.10
CA SER A 134 -21.83 5.95 3.74
C SER A 134 -21.33 4.52 3.63
N GLU A 135 -21.70 3.88 2.53
CA GLU A 135 -21.12 2.58 2.18
C GLU A 135 -19.69 2.75 1.69
N ILE A 136 -18.78 1.98 2.28
CA ILE A 136 -17.37 1.98 1.94
C ILE A 136 -17.09 0.75 1.05
N SER A 137 -16.48 1.00 -0.11
CA SER A 137 -16.14 -0.07 -1.06
C SER A 137 -14.81 -0.74 -0.73
N ALA A 138 -13.83 0.02 -0.23
CA ALA A 138 -12.55 -0.51 0.24
C ALA A 138 -11.80 0.51 1.12
N ILE A 139 -10.90 -0.01 1.97
CA ILE A 139 -9.96 0.78 2.77
C ILE A 139 -8.53 0.46 2.31
N PHE A 140 -7.69 1.49 2.18
CA PHE A 140 -6.27 1.36 1.88
C PHE A 140 -5.46 1.94 3.05
N MET A 141 -4.52 1.16 3.57
CA MET A 141 -3.60 1.54 4.63
C MET A 141 -2.27 0.80 4.45
N HIS A 142 -1.17 1.32 4.97
CA HIS A 142 0.12 0.65 4.78
C HIS A 142 0.27 -0.58 5.67
N HIS A 143 0.09 -0.43 6.98
CA HIS A 143 0.20 -1.52 7.94
C HIS A 143 -1.09 -2.36 8.01
N ALA A 144 -0.94 -3.68 8.09
CA ALA A 144 -2.10 -4.57 8.25
C ALA A 144 -2.72 -4.43 9.65
N PRO A 145 -4.05 -4.25 9.76
CA PRO A 145 -4.72 -4.06 11.06
C PRO A 145 -4.94 -5.35 11.85
N ILE A 146 -4.47 -6.47 11.35
CA ILE A 146 -4.49 -7.79 12.00
C ILE A 146 -3.19 -8.53 11.71
N LYS A 147 -2.89 -9.55 12.51
CA LYS A 147 -1.75 -10.44 12.22
C LYS A 147 -2.00 -11.22 10.93
N MET A 148 -1.00 -11.23 10.06
CA MET A 148 -1.09 -11.86 8.75
C MET A 148 -0.48 -13.27 8.70
N GLY A 149 0.09 -13.76 9.81
CA GLY A 149 0.74 -15.07 9.89
C GLY A 149 2.14 -15.07 9.28
N VAL A 150 2.83 -13.93 9.31
CA VAL A 150 4.24 -13.77 8.93
C VAL A 150 5.03 -13.46 10.19
N PRO A 151 5.70 -14.45 10.82
CA PRO A 151 6.20 -14.36 12.19
C PRO A 151 7.12 -13.15 12.44
N PHE A 152 8.06 -12.89 11.53
CA PHE A 152 8.98 -11.75 11.67
C PHE A 152 8.25 -10.41 11.67
N MET A 153 7.34 -10.18 10.72
CA MET A 153 6.60 -8.93 10.58
C MET A 153 5.57 -8.76 11.70
N ASP A 154 4.81 -9.82 12.00
CA ASP A 154 3.79 -9.83 13.06
C ASP A 154 4.35 -9.58 14.47
N GLN A 155 5.63 -9.89 14.71
CA GLN A 155 6.28 -9.70 16.00
C GLN A 155 6.98 -8.35 16.14
N ASN A 156 7.58 -7.85 15.05
CA ASN A 156 8.48 -6.70 15.12
C ASN A 156 7.89 -5.41 14.52
N TYR A 157 6.98 -5.52 13.56
CA TYR A 157 6.54 -4.38 12.75
C TYR A 157 5.00 -4.31 12.59
N SER A 158 4.27 -4.89 13.53
CA SER A 158 2.82 -4.89 13.45
C SER A 158 2.22 -3.50 13.73
N PHE A 159 1.05 -3.25 13.17
CA PHE A 159 0.21 -2.10 13.52
C PHE A 159 -0.09 -2.09 15.02
N LYS A 160 0.15 -0.96 15.70
CA LYS A 160 0.14 -0.91 17.18
C LYS A 160 -1.27 -1.07 17.76
N SER A 161 -2.25 -0.37 17.19
CA SER A 161 -3.62 -0.32 17.75
C SER A 161 -4.59 -1.28 17.03
N MET A 162 -4.13 -2.52 16.72
CA MET A 162 -4.95 -3.53 16.02
C MET A 162 -6.32 -3.72 16.65
N GLU A 163 -6.39 -3.86 17.97
CA GLU A 163 -7.66 -4.15 18.65
C GLU A 163 -8.63 -2.97 18.57
N LYS A 164 -8.15 -1.74 18.76
CA LYS A 164 -8.97 -0.52 18.60
C LYS A 164 -9.55 -0.42 17.19
N PHE A 165 -8.71 -0.62 16.18
CA PHE A 165 -9.15 -0.63 14.78
C PHE A 165 -10.21 -1.72 14.53
N CYS A 166 -9.94 -2.94 14.98
CA CYS A 166 -10.86 -4.06 14.80
C CYS A 166 -12.23 -3.80 15.46
N ILE A 167 -12.26 -3.24 16.68
CA ILE A 167 -13.52 -2.91 17.37
C ILE A 167 -14.36 -1.93 16.53
N ILE A 168 -13.73 -0.91 15.94
CA ILE A 168 -14.43 0.08 15.11
C ILE A 168 -14.98 -0.57 13.83
N ILE A 169 -14.15 -1.33 13.12
CA ILE A 169 -14.58 -1.97 11.87
C ILE A 169 -15.65 -3.06 12.11
N GLU A 170 -15.54 -3.80 13.22
CA GLU A 170 -16.51 -4.85 13.56
C GLU A 170 -17.92 -4.29 13.87
N GLN A 171 -18.04 -3.00 14.18
CA GLN A 171 -19.35 -2.31 14.32
C GLN A 171 -19.96 -1.96 12.96
N TYR A 172 -19.18 -1.93 11.90
CA TYR A 172 -19.70 -1.71 10.55
C TYR A 172 -20.47 -2.95 10.08
N SER A 173 -21.72 -2.78 9.67
CA SER A 173 -22.66 -3.89 9.42
C SER A 173 -22.41 -4.66 8.11
N LYS A 174 -21.54 -4.14 7.23
CA LYS A 174 -21.26 -4.74 5.92
C LYS A 174 -19.86 -5.36 5.88
N PRO A 175 -19.62 -6.33 5.01
CA PRO A 175 -18.26 -6.80 4.72
C PRO A 175 -17.39 -5.65 4.23
N ILE A 176 -16.12 -5.62 4.63
CA ILE A 176 -15.15 -4.60 4.25
C ILE A 176 -13.85 -5.22 3.75
N GLN A 177 -13.34 -4.69 2.65
CA GLN A 177 -12.08 -5.08 2.06
C GLN A 177 -11.00 -4.08 2.46
N ILE A 178 -9.90 -4.56 3.00
CA ILE A 178 -8.77 -3.73 3.46
C ILE A 178 -7.51 -4.15 2.70
N PHE A 179 -6.88 -3.20 2.03
CA PHE A 179 -5.70 -3.44 1.20
C PHE A 179 -4.48 -2.76 1.81
N CYS A 180 -3.43 -3.54 2.06
CA CYS A 180 -2.23 -3.12 2.76
C CYS A 180 -0.96 -3.40 1.94
N GLY A 181 0.16 -2.78 2.36
CA GLY A 181 1.53 -3.11 1.94
C GLY A 181 2.34 -3.72 3.08
N HIS A 182 3.58 -3.24 3.26
CA HIS A 182 4.46 -3.46 4.40
C HIS A 182 5.07 -4.87 4.52
N TYR A 183 4.34 -5.91 4.19
CA TYR A 183 4.78 -7.31 4.36
C TYR A 183 5.53 -7.86 3.14
N HIS A 184 5.55 -7.12 2.03
CA HIS A 184 6.16 -7.46 0.75
C HIS A 184 5.58 -8.70 0.05
N ASN A 185 4.88 -9.57 0.73
CA ASN A 185 4.33 -10.81 0.19
C ASN A 185 2.80 -10.74 0.14
N ALA A 186 2.21 -11.27 -0.92
CA ALA A 186 0.76 -11.31 -1.00
C ALA A 186 0.17 -12.33 -0.03
N ARG A 187 -0.78 -11.87 0.76
CA ARG A 187 -1.52 -12.70 1.69
C ARG A 187 -2.93 -12.16 1.87
N SER A 188 -3.87 -13.04 2.20
CA SER A 188 -5.24 -12.62 2.53
C SER A 188 -5.68 -13.35 3.79
N VAL A 189 -6.26 -12.62 4.75
CA VAL A 189 -6.75 -13.15 6.01
C VAL A 189 -8.11 -12.53 6.31
N THR A 190 -9.09 -13.35 6.68
CA THR A 190 -10.43 -12.89 7.07
C THR A 190 -10.56 -12.88 8.60
N ARG A 191 -11.09 -11.79 9.13
CA ARG A 191 -11.52 -11.68 10.54
C ARG A 191 -12.89 -11.02 10.58
N LYS A 192 -13.91 -11.79 11.02
CA LYS A 192 -15.32 -11.36 11.08
C LYS A 192 -15.80 -10.76 9.75
N ASN A 193 -16.12 -9.46 9.73
CA ASN A 193 -16.58 -8.73 8.55
C ASN A 193 -15.44 -8.11 7.73
N MET A 194 -14.16 -8.28 8.13
CA MET A 194 -12.99 -7.77 7.42
C MET A 194 -12.32 -8.88 6.60
N GLU A 195 -11.92 -8.54 5.38
CA GLU A 195 -10.94 -9.31 4.61
C GLU A 195 -9.74 -8.40 4.32
N VAL A 196 -8.57 -8.78 4.85
CA VAL A 196 -7.33 -8.00 4.76
C VAL A 196 -6.41 -8.63 3.73
N HIS A 197 -5.93 -7.82 2.79
CA HIS A 197 -5.10 -8.24 1.67
C HIS A 197 -3.78 -7.50 1.67
N ILE A 198 -2.66 -8.22 1.68
CA ILE A 198 -1.34 -7.63 1.46
C ILE A 198 -1.00 -7.63 -0.03
N CYS A 199 -0.54 -6.49 -0.53
CA CYS A 199 0.01 -6.35 -1.87
C CYS A 199 1.42 -6.94 -1.94
N PRO A 200 1.80 -7.64 -3.02
CA PRO A 200 3.21 -7.95 -3.24
C PRO A 200 4.02 -6.66 -3.45
N SER A 201 5.27 -6.68 -3.02
CA SER A 201 6.21 -5.57 -3.19
C SER A 201 6.64 -5.42 -4.66
N THR A 202 7.05 -4.21 -5.04
CA THR A 202 7.81 -3.98 -6.26
C THR A 202 9.33 -4.01 -6.03
N PHE A 203 9.76 -4.39 -4.82
CA PHE A 203 11.15 -4.50 -4.39
C PHE A 203 11.63 -5.95 -4.35
N TYR A 204 11.20 -6.73 -3.37
CA TYR A 204 11.48 -8.16 -3.20
C TYR A 204 10.43 -8.82 -2.28
N GLU A 205 10.42 -10.16 -2.22
CA GLU A 205 9.60 -10.91 -1.26
C GLU A 205 10.38 -11.24 0.02
N LEU A 206 9.74 -11.03 1.19
CA LEU A 206 10.24 -11.46 2.49
C LEU A 206 10.03 -12.96 2.72
N ASN A 207 10.79 -13.54 3.65
CA ASN A 207 10.58 -14.92 4.07
C ASN A 207 9.39 -15.02 5.03
N ASP A 208 8.30 -15.64 4.57
CA ASP A 208 7.03 -15.77 5.30
C ASP A 208 7.06 -16.73 6.49
N PHE A 209 8.07 -17.58 6.58
CA PHE A 209 8.10 -18.68 7.54
C PHE A 209 9.15 -18.51 8.64
N SER A 210 9.97 -17.48 8.55
CA SER A 210 11.06 -17.23 9.50
C SER A 210 10.64 -16.17 10.54
N ASP A 211 11.11 -16.34 11.76
CA ASP A 211 11.07 -15.31 12.82
C ASP A 211 12.23 -14.30 12.69
N LYS A 212 13.10 -14.47 11.69
CA LYS A 212 14.23 -13.59 11.36
C LYS A 212 14.01 -12.93 10.01
N PHE A 213 14.54 -11.72 9.87
CA PHE A 213 14.59 -11.03 8.60
C PHE A 213 15.32 -11.87 7.54
N GLY A 214 14.76 -11.91 6.34
CA GLY A 214 15.39 -12.53 5.18
C GLY A 214 14.57 -12.33 3.91
N MET A 215 15.25 -12.17 2.79
CA MET A 215 14.64 -12.23 1.48
C MET A 215 14.36 -13.70 1.10
N SER A 216 13.20 -13.95 0.51
CA SER A 216 12.86 -15.26 -0.06
C SER A 216 13.05 -15.32 -1.57
N SER A 217 12.79 -14.23 -2.26
CA SER A 217 12.95 -14.13 -3.71
C SER A 217 13.06 -12.68 -4.18
N ASP A 218 13.53 -12.50 -5.43
CA ASP A 218 13.58 -11.23 -6.14
C ASP A 218 12.28 -10.95 -6.93
N LYS A 219 11.23 -11.71 -6.70
CA LYS A 219 9.95 -11.48 -7.36
C LYS A 219 9.34 -10.15 -6.97
N ILE A 220 8.75 -9.50 -7.96
CA ILE A 220 8.01 -8.25 -7.82
C ILE A 220 6.59 -8.43 -8.34
N GLY A 221 5.67 -7.61 -7.87
CA GLY A 221 4.28 -7.78 -8.32
C GLY A 221 3.36 -6.60 -8.01
N TYR A 222 2.10 -6.80 -8.37
CA TYR A 222 1.01 -5.91 -8.04
C TYR A 222 -0.30 -6.69 -7.86
N ARG A 223 -1.27 -6.03 -7.24
CA ARG A 223 -2.63 -6.56 -7.09
C ARG A 223 -3.59 -5.83 -8.00
N ILE A 224 -4.39 -6.59 -8.76
CA ILE A 224 -5.57 -6.09 -9.47
C ILE A 224 -6.76 -6.23 -8.53
N ILE A 225 -7.57 -5.17 -8.42
CA ILE A 225 -8.77 -5.11 -7.60
C ILE A 225 -9.92 -4.72 -8.52
N GLU A 226 -10.88 -5.59 -8.68
CA GLU A 226 -12.08 -5.34 -9.46
C GLU A 226 -13.28 -5.23 -8.52
N ILE A 227 -14.00 -4.12 -8.59
CA ILE A 227 -15.19 -3.86 -7.75
C ILE A 227 -16.39 -3.69 -8.69
N ASP A 228 -17.37 -4.58 -8.56
CA ASP A 228 -18.60 -4.52 -9.34
C ASP A 228 -19.63 -3.51 -8.78
N ASP A 229 -20.77 -3.37 -9.46
CA ASP A 229 -21.81 -2.42 -9.06
C ASP A 229 -22.43 -2.74 -7.69
N GLN A 230 -22.40 -3.99 -7.26
CA GLN A 230 -22.89 -4.47 -5.97
C GLN A 230 -21.84 -4.40 -4.84
N ASN A 231 -20.67 -3.81 -5.08
CA ASN A 231 -19.51 -3.79 -4.19
C ASN A 231 -18.89 -5.17 -3.92
N ASN A 232 -19.14 -6.18 -4.75
CA ASN A 232 -18.35 -7.40 -4.69
C ASN A 232 -16.94 -7.14 -5.19
N VAL A 233 -15.96 -7.64 -4.46
CA VAL A 233 -14.54 -7.45 -4.78
C VAL A 233 -13.93 -8.76 -5.24
N LYS A 234 -13.25 -8.71 -6.37
CA LYS A 234 -12.39 -9.78 -6.88
C LYS A 234 -10.97 -9.28 -6.94
N THR A 235 -10.02 -10.05 -6.45
CA THR A 235 -8.60 -9.71 -6.52
C THR A 235 -7.79 -10.73 -7.31
N THR A 236 -6.79 -10.25 -8.06
CA THR A 236 -5.86 -11.07 -8.83
C THR A 236 -4.44 -10.55 -8.61
N LEU A 237 -3.49 -11.46 -8.43
CA LEU A 237 -2.08 -11.14 -8.26
C LEU A 237 -1.33 -11.33 -9.57
N LYS A 238 -0.39 -10.43 -9.85
CA LYS A 238 0.55 -10.55 -10.96
C LYS A 238 1.97 -10.51 -10.41
N TYR A 239 2.78 -11.46 -10.81
CA TYR A 239 4.18 -11.59 -10.41
C TYR A 239 5.10 -11.64 -11.61
N PHE A 240 6.30 -11.08 -11.41
CA PHE A 240 7.38 -11.04 -12.39
C PHE A 240 8.72 -11.24 -11.66
N ASN A 241 9.75 -11.64 -12.39
CA ASN A 241 11.11 -11.60 -11.86
C ASN A 241 11.57 -10.13 -11.80
N GLY A 242 12.14 -9.76 -10.68
CA GLY A 242 12.75 -8.44 -10.49
C GLY A 242 14.10 -8.34 -11.22
N PHE A 243 14.63 -7.13 -11.23
CA PHE A 243 15.94 -6.82 -11.81
C PHE A 243 16.96 -6.62 -10.70
N THR A 244 18.07 -7.28 -10.79
CA THR A 244 19.22 -7.08 -9.92
C THR A 244 20.16 -6.05 -10.51
N ASN A 245 20.88 -5.32 -9.65
CA ASN A 245 21.90 -4.39 -10.09
C ASN A 245 23.24 -5.13 -10.26
N PRO A 246 23.73 -5.32 -11.48
CA PRO A 246 24.94 -6.09 -11.72
C PRO A 246 26.24 -5.42 -11.21
N LEU A 247 26.17 -4.14 -10.79
CA LEU A 247 27.32 -3.39 -10.30
C LEU A 247 27.56 -3.55 -8.79
N ILE A 248 26.67 -4.27 -8.07
CA ILE A 248 26.69 -4.37 -6.60
C ILE A 248 26.59 -5.86 -6.15
N ALA A 249 26.68 -6.78 -7.09
CA ALA A 249 26.67 -8.22 -6.83
C ALA A 249 28.06 -8.75 -6.45
#